data_008ce4a589b162d010862874fa9621eb
#
_entry.id   008ce4a589b162d010862874fa9621eb
#
_cell.length_a   1.000
_cell.length_b   1.000
_cell.length_c   1.000
_cell.angle_alpha   90.00
_cell.angle_beta   90.00
_cell.angle_gamma   90.00
#
_symmetry.space_group_name_H-M   'P 1'
#
loop_
_entity.id
_entity.type
_entity.pdbx_description
1 polymer ?
#
loop_
_entity_poly.entity_id
_entity_poly.type
_entity_poly.pdbx_seq_one_letter_code
_entity_poly.pdbx_strand_id
1 'polypeptide(L)'
;PLTHVTANVTVTAESKRFTKSLAWFSAANQLKPDFLVEGDFYDTSVLSAESVQADRISDADLAYAYTWNIDNMPEQKEEYVLHLRIPDGADSVVVRIQTEKKWEKADTEKDGSYVTVSVPYGTAFAVYSVQDNSVPIWLILAIAVAAVLAAVLIIKATKRGKKRVKKQRE
;
A
#
# COMPACT_ATOMS: atom_id res chain seq x y z
N PRO A 1 -50.42 -15.28 4.20
CA PRO A 1 -51.73 -15.04 3.62
C PRO A 1 -52.56 -14.17 4.57
N LEU A 2 -53.08 -13.04 4.05
CA LEU A 2 -53.99 -12.17 4.78
C LEU A 2 -55.36 -12.81 4.77
N THR A 3 -55.80 -13.32 5.92
CA THR A 3 -57.16 -13.87 6.11
C THR A 3 -58.04 -12.85 6.85
N HIS A 4 -59.28 -12.67 6.39
CA HIS A 4 -60.26 -11.76 6.99
C HIS A 4 -59.92 -10.27 6.98
N VAL A 5 -59.47 -9.73 5.81
CA VAL A 5 -59.29 -8.30 5.64
C VAL A 5 -60.67 -7.68 5.47
N THR A 6 -61.14 -6.91 6.46
CA THR A 6 -62.41 -6.22 6.49
C THR A 6 -62.31 -4.72 6.16
N ALA A 7 -61.13 -4.22 5.84
CA ALA A 7 -60.83 -2.84 5.47
C ALA A 7 -59.84 -2.77 4.32
N ASN A 8 -59.78 -1.66 3.64
CA ASN A 8 -58.75 -1.41 2.63
C ASN A 8 -57.39 -1.33 3.30
N VAL A 9 -56.49 -2.26 2.90
CA VAL A 9 -55.10 -2.29 3.37
C VAL A 9 -54.22 -1.87 2.22
N THR A 10 -53.45 -0.78 2.41
CA THR A 10 -52.39 -0.38 1.50
C THR A 10 -51.08 -0.96 1.98
N VAL A 11 -50.44 -1.79 1.17
CA VAL A 11 -49.13 -2.35 1.42
C VAL A 11 -48.13 -1.56 0.58
N THR A 12 -47.25 -0.81 1.23
CA THR A 12 -46.13 -0.13 0.56
C THR A 12 -44.89 -0.94 0.75
N ALA A 13 -44.26 -1.36 -0.36
CA ALA A 13 -42.97 -2.02 -0.33
C ALA A 13 -41.87 -0.97 -0.62
N GLU A 14 -41.00 -0.77 0.33
CA GLU A 14 -39.78 0.00 0.10
C GLU A 14 -38.66 -0.97 -0.30
N SER A 15 -38.05 -0.73 -1.47
CA SER A 15 -36.87 -1.47 -1.90
C SER A 15 -35.63 -0.62 -1.68
N LYS A 16 -34.65 -1.17 -0.95
CA LYS A 16 -33.32 -0.56 -0.78
C LYS A 16 -32.34 -1.27 -1.70
N ARG A 17 -31.54 -0.51 -2.42
CA ARG A 17 -30.43 -1.05 -3.22
C ARG A 17 -29.22 -1.22 -2.32
N PHE A 18 -28.41 -2.25 -2.62
CA PHE A 18 -27.19 -2.54 -1.88
C PHE A 18 -25.99 -2.51 -2.84
N THR A 19 -24.88 -1.97 -2.33
CA THR A 19 -23.55 -2.08 -2.94
C THR A 19 -22.66 -2.95 -2.08
N LYS A 20 -21.72 -3.67 -2.70
CA LYS A 20 -20.80 -4.60 -2.02
C LYS A 20 -19.52 -3.92 -1.52
N SER A 21 -19.28 -2.70 -1.93
CA SER A 21 -18.12 -1.94 -1.48
C SER A 21 -18.36 -0.45 -1.54
N LEU A 22 -17.68 0.29 -0.69
CA LEU A 22 -17.58 1.75 -0.73
C LEU A 22 -16.13 2.13 -1.02
N ALA A 23 -15.91 3.19 -1.80
CA ALA A 23 -14.61 3.65 -2.21
C ALA A 23 -14.32 5.06 -1.69
N TRP A 24 -13.10 5.27 -1.20
CA TRP A 24 -12.59 6.58 -0.80
C TRP A 24 -11.53 7.08 -1.77
N PHE A 25 -11.71 8.33 -2.24
CA PHE A 25 -10.79 9.02 -3.14
C PHE A 25 -10.24 10.26 -2.42
N SER A 26 -8.94 10.35 -2.29
CA SER A 26 -8.31 11.58 -1.80
C SER A 26 -8.32 12.68 -2.87
N ALA A 27 -8.18 13.92 -2.45
CA ALA A 27 -8.05 15.04 -3.37
C ALA A 27 -6.83 14.92 -4.31
N ALA A 28 -5.79 14.23 -3.87
CA ALA A 28 -4.58 13.99 -4.65
C ALA A 28 -4.74 12.90 -5.72
N ASN A 29 -5.72 12.00 -5.57
CA ASN A 29 -5.94 10.90 -6.51
C ASN A 29 -7.43 10.63 -6.72
N GLN A 30 -7.99 11.26 -7.74
CA GLN A 30 -9.40 11.12 -8.10
C GLN A 30 -9.68 9.99 -9.10
N LEU A 31 -8.63 9.35 -9.64
CA LEU A 31 -8.78 8.31 -10.66
C LEU A 31 -8.86 6.90 -10.06
N LYS A 32 -8.17 6.68 -8.94
CA LYS A 32 -8.14 5.39 -8.25
C LYS A 32 -8.41 5.62 -6.77
N PRO A 33 -9.28 4.84 -6.13
CA PRO A 33 -9.51 4.98 -4.70
C PRO A 33 -8.24 4.67 -3.92
N ASP A 34 -8.00 5.43 -2.84
CA ASP A 34 -6.92 5.14 -1.92
C ASP A 34 -7.25 3.89 -1.10
N PHE A 35 -8.54 3.69 -0.81
CA PHE A 35 -9.01 2.45 -0.23
C PHE A 35 -10.48 2.16 -0.54
N LEU A 36 -10.85 0.87 -0.43
CA LEU A 36 -12.23 0.40 -0.50
C LEU A 36 -12.56 -0.34 0.80
N VAL A 37 -13.82 -0.32 1.17
CA VAL A 37 -14.36 -1.08 2.30
C VAL A 37 -15.37 -2.08 1.76
N GLU A 38 -15.17 -3.37 2.06
CA GLU A 38 -16.11 -4.43 1.68
C GLU A 38 -17.25 -4.56 2.68
N GLY A 39 -18.46 -4.78 2.15
CA GLY A 39 -19.64 -5.00 2.96
C GLY A 39 -20.94 -4.91 2.16
N ASP A 40 -22.04 -5.06 2.85
CA ASP A 40 -23.36 -4.80 2.32
C ASP A 40 -23.80 -3.40 2.78
N PHE A 41 -23.79 -2.45 1.87
CA PHE A 41 -24.11 -1.05 2.16
C PHE A 41 -25.35 -0.62 1.35
N TYR A 42 -26.11 0.33 1.88
CA TYR A 42 -27.12 0.99 1.07
C TYR A 42 -26.45 1.80 -0.05
N ASP A 43 -27.16 2.04 -1.15
CA ASP A 43 -26.69 2.94 -2.20
C ASP A 43 -26.55 4.40 -1.73
N THR A 44 -27.14 4.71 -0.58
CA THR A 44 -27.05 6.00 0.11
C THR A 44 -26.04 6.03 1.24
N SER A 45 -25.30 4.92 1.47
CA SER A 45 -24.22 4.90 2.45
C SER A 45 -23.03 5.75 1.97
N VAL A 46 -22.45 6.51 2.88
CA VAL A 46 -21.34 7.42 2.56
C VAL A 46 -20.11 7.05 3.39
N LEU A 47 -19.03 6.70 2.68
CA LEU A 47 -17.73 6.53 3.29
C LEU A 47 -17.04 7.89 3.42
N SER A 48 -16.61 8.23 4.61
CA SER A 48 -15.81 9.42 4.92
C SER A 48 -14.46 9.02 5.52
N ALA A 49 -13.42 9.80 5.26
CA ALA A 49 -12.12 9.59 5.89
C ALA A 49 -11.41 10.93 6.13
N GLU A 50 -10.63 10.95 7.21
CA GLU A 50 -9.81 12.09 7.60
C GLU A 50 -8.36 11.65 7.75
N SER A 51 -7.42 12.47 7.27
CA SER A 51 -5.99 12.19 7.43
C SER A 51 -5.59 12.29 8.89
N VAL A 52 -4.80 11.32 9.33
CA VAL A 52 -4.25 11.29 10.68
C VAL A 52 -2.72 11.23 10.64
N GLN A 53 -2.09 11.62 11.75
CA GLN A 53 -0.66 11.43 11.91
C GLN A 53 -0.38 10.00 12.35
N ALA A 54 0.63 9.39 11.73
CA ALA A 54 1.11 8.07 12.10
C ALA A 54 2.60 8.11 12.47
N ASP A 55 3.03 7.18 13.31
CA ASP A 55 4.40 7.07 13.75
C ASP A 55 5.33 6.80 12.56
N ARG A 56 6.54 7.38 12.62
CA ARG A 56 7.59 7.02 11.66
C ARG A 56 8.09 5.61 11.95
N ILE A 57 8.35 4.86 10.89
CA ILE A 57 9.04 3.57 10.97
C ILE A 57 10.35 3.65 10.20
N SER A 58 11.37 2.91 10.65
CA SER A 58 12.62 2.78 9.91
C SER A 58 12.36 2.05 8.59
N ASP A 59 13.09 2.45 7.55
CA ASP A 59 13.13 1.79 6.24
C ASP A 59 11.81 1.79 5.44
N ALA A 60 10.87 2.69 5.80
CA ALA A 60 9.64 2.87 5.03
C ALA A 60 9.09 4.30 5.17
N ASP A 61 8.56 4.82 4.08
CA ASP A 61 7.96 6.15 4.03
C ASP A 61 6.45 6.07 4.20
N LEU A 62 5.90 6.95 5.04
CA LEU A 62 4.45 7.06 5.19
C LEU A 62 3.84 7.58 3.88
N ALA A 63 3.03 6.72 3.24
CA ALA A 63 2.32 7.09 2.03
C ALA A 63 1.00 7.81 2.34
N TYR A 64 0.20 7.24 3.24
CA TYR A 64 -1.03 7.85 3.74
C TYR A 64 -1.49 7.18 5.02
N ALA A 65 -2.28 7.91 5.82
CA ALA A 65 -2.94 7.38 7.01
C ALA A 65 -4.30 8.06 7.18
N TYR A 66 -5.33 7.27 7.48
CA TYR A 66 -6.69 7.72 7.63
C TYR A 66 -7.37 7.11 8.84
N THR A 67 -8.23 7.88 9.48
CA THR A 67 -9.40 7.36 10.20
C THR A 67 -10.59 7.40 9.26
N TRP A 68 -11.58 6.56 9.45
CA TRP A 68 -12.69 6.40 8.51
C TRP A 68 -14.00 6.11 9.24
N ASN A 69 -15.10 6.46 8.59
CA ASN A 69 -16.44 6.23 9.08
C ASN A 69 -17.40 5.98 7.92
N ILE A 70 -18.48 5.27 8.16
CA ILE A 70 -19.55 5.03 7.19
C ILE A 70 -20.86 5.49 7.79
N ASP A 71 -21.49 6.45 7.14
CA ASP A 71 -22.83 6.92 7.51
C ASP A 71 -23.90 6.15 6.76
N ASN A 72 -25.07 5.99 7.40
CA ASN A 72 -26.24 5.34 6.84
C ASN A 72 -25.99 3.91 6.35
N MET A 73 -25.41 3.05 7.19
CA MET A 73 -25.22 1.63 6.89
C MET A 73 -26.37 0.77 7.44
N PRO A 74 -26.67 -0.39 6.83
CA PRO A 74 -27.74 -1.29 7.29
C PRO A 74 -27.40 -1.92 8.65
N GLU A 75 -26.13 -2.33 8.84
CA GLU A 75 -25.64 -2.96 10.05
C GLU A 75 -24.15 -2.61 10.21
N GLN A 76 -23.75 -2.25 11.41
CA GLN A 76 -22.35 -2.01 11.76
C GLN A 76 -21.72 -3.32 12.20
N LYS A 77 -20.64 -3.69 11.56
CA LYS A 77 -19.79 -4.83 11.94
C LYS A 77 -18.66 -4.37 12.87
N GLU A 78 -18.12 -5.28 13.65
CA GLU A 78 -16.94 -4.99 14.48
C GLU A 78 -15.69 -4.78 13.62
N GLU A 79 -15.55 -5.56 12.53
CA GLU A 79 -14.43 -5.51 11.60
C GLU A 79 -14.91 -5.48 10.14
N TYR A 80 -14.10 -4.84 9.30
CA TYR A 80 -14.29 -4.76 7.86
C TYR A 80 -13.02 -5.12 7.12
N VAL A 81 -13.16 -5.72 5.95
CA VAL A 81 -12.05 -5.92 5.03
C VAL A 81 -11.86 -4.65 4.23
N LEU A 82 -10.67 -4.08 4.33
CA LEU A 82 -10.25 -2.92 3.55
C LEU A 82 -9.28 -3.35 2.46
N HIS A 83 -9.47 -2.85 1.25
CA HIS A 83 -8.50 -2.92 0.17
C HIS A 83 -7.76 -1.58 0.12
N LEU A 84 -6.51 -1.58 0.53
CA LEU A 84 -5.65 -0.40 0.61
C LEU A 84 -4.76 -0.34 -0.62
N ARG A 85 -4.77 0.77 -1.33
CA ARG A 85 -3.99 0.94 -2.56
C ARG A 85 -2.48 0.93 -2.26
N ILE A 86 -1.75 0.13 -3.02
CA ILE A 86 -0.29 0.16 -3.03
C ILE A 86 0.15 1.46 -3.71
N PRO A 87 0.96 2.32 -3.06
CA PRO A 87 1.50 3.54 -3.67
C PRO A 87 2.28 3.23 -4.95
N ASP A 88 2.15 4.09 -5.95
CA ASP A 88 2.87 3.92 -7.21
C ASP A 88 4.39 3.96 -6.96
N GLY A 89 5.11 2.99 -7.51
CA GLY A 89 6.56 2.85 -7.33
C GLY A 89 7.01 2.17 -6.03
N ALA A 90 6.10 1.73 -5.18
CA ALA A 90 6.45 0.93 -4.01
C ALA A 90 6.65 -0.55 -4.38
N ASP A 91 7.75 -1.16 -3.93
CA ASP A 91 8.01 -2.59 -4.12
C ASP A 91 7.13 -3.44 -3.20
N SER A 92 6.91 -2.95 -2.00
CA SER A 92 6.02 -3.54 -1.01
C SER A 92 5.44 -2.47 -0.08
N VAL A 93 4.46 -2.86 0.73
CA VAL A 93 3.86 -1.99 1.72
C VAL A 93 3.85 -2.65 3.09
N VAL A 94 3.92 -1.81 4.12
CA VAL A 94 3.63 -2.17 5.51
C VAL A 94 2.37 -1.43 5.91
N VAL A 95 1.39 -2.17 6.40
CA VAL A 95 0.16 -1.60 6.96
C VAL A 95 0.23 -1.65 8.47
N ARG A 96 -0.17 -0.56 9.12
CA ARG A 96 -0.35 -0.49 10.57
C ARG A 96 -1.75 -0.02 10.90
N ILE A 97 -2.29 -0.57 11.98
CA ILE A 97 -3.59 -0.21 12.55
C ILE A 97 -3.34 0.43 13.91
N GLN A 98 -4.05 1.50 14.18
CA GLN A 98 -3.98 2.16 15.47
C GLN A 98 -4.83 1.38 16.48
N THR A 99 -4.17 0.83 17.48
CA THR A 99 -4.84 0.33 18.69
C THR A 99 -4.96 1.46 19.71
N GLU A 100 -5.58 1.20 20.86
CA GLU A 100 -5.82 2.26 21.89
C GLU A 100 -4.56 3.06 22.27
N LYS A 101 -3.36 2.51 22.13
CA LYS A 101 -2.11 3.12 22.61
C LYS A 101 -0.99 3.20 21.60
N LYS A 102 -1.04 2.47 20.49
CA LYS A 102 0.09 2.37 19.54
C LYS A 102 -0.35 1.93 18.15
N TRP A 103 0.56 2.11 17.20
CA TRP A 103 0.43 1.58 15.86
C TRP A 103 1.01 0.16 15.79
N GLU A 104 0.18 -0.83 15.48
CA GLU A 104 0.57 -2.24 15.35
C GLU A 104 0.59 -2.66 13.89
N LYS A 105 1.55 -3.51 13.52
CA LYS A 105 1.62 -4.06 12.18
C LYS A 105 0.44 -5.01 11.96
N ALA A 106 -0.26 -4.84 10.84
CA ALA A 106 -1.33 -5.73 10.42
C ALA A 106 -0.82 -6.77 9.42
N ASP A 107 -1.46 -7.94 9.44
CA ASP A 107 -1.27 -8.94 8.40
C ASP A 107 -2.05 -8.52 7.14
N THR A 108 -1.41 -8.65 5.99
CA THR A 108 -1.96 -8.20 4.71
C THR A 108 -1.77 -9.25 3.64
N GLU A 109 -2.73 -9.34 2.73
CA GLU A 109 -2.63 -10.14 1.51
C GLU A 109 -2.61 -9.20 0.29
N LYS A 110 -1.79 -9.53 -0.71
CA LYS A 110 -1.69 -8.73 -1.93
C LYS A 110 -2.78 -9.13 -2.92
N ASP A 111 -3.55 -8.15 -3.37
CA ASP A 111 -4.57 -8.30 -4.41
C ASP A 111 -4.38 -7.24 -5.51
N GLY A 112 -3.61 -7.60 -6.53
CA GLY A 112 -3.29 -6.69 -7.65
C GLY A 112 -2.58 -5.42 -7.21
N SER A 113 -3.23 -4.27 -7.38
CA SER A 113 -2.73 -2.95 -6.97
C SER A 113 -3.12 -2.58 -5.53
N TYR A 114 -3.73 -3.49 -4.80
CA TYR A 114 -4.18 -3.32 -3.43
C TYR A 114 -3.58 -4.38 -2.51
N VAL A 115 -3.61 -4.10 -1.21
CA VAL A 115 -3.45 -5.09 -0.16
C VAL A 115 -4.73 -5.13 0.65
N THR A 116 -5.16 -6.32 1.03
CA THR A 116 -6.32 -6.54 1.89
C THR A 116 -5.90 -6.64 3.35
N VAL A 117 -6.71 -6.11 4.23
CA VAL A 117 -6.49 -6.12 5.68
C VAL A 117 -7.82 -6.08 6.40
N SER A 118 -7.95 -6.82 7.51
CA SER A 118 -9.10 -6.69 8.42
C SER A 118 -8.83 -5.57 9.42
N VAL A 119 -9.76 -4.61 9.52
CA VAL A 119 -9.62 -3.41 10.35
C VAL A 119 -10.88 -3.25 11.21
N PRO A 120 -10.75 -3.08 12.54
CA PRO A 120 -11.88 -2.75 13.39
C PRO A 120 -12.52 -1.44 12.96
N TYR A 121 -13.86 -1.39 13.03
CA TYR A 121 -14.61 -0.22 12.60
C TYR A 121 -14.17 1.06 13.32
N GLY A 122 -13.98 2.13 12.55
CA GLY A 122 -13.60 3.45 13.08
C GLY A 122 -12.15 3.57 13.55
N THR A 123 -11.34 2.50 13.46
CA THR A 123 -9.91 2.59 13.78
C THR A 123 -9.12 3.21 12.64
N ALA A 124 -8.07 3.95 12.99
CA ALA A 124 -7.17 4.51 11.99
C ALA A 124 -6.22 3.43 11.45
N PHE A 125 -5.85 3.56 10.18
CA PHE A 125 -4.82 2.76 9.53
C PHE A 125 -3.80 3.65 8.84
N ALA A 126 -2.58 3.12 8.66
CA ALA A 126 -1.48 3.78 7.97
C ALA A 126 -0.82 2.82 6.99
N VAL A 127 -0.54 3.31 5.79
CA VAL A 127 0.15 2.57 4.73
C VAL A 127 1.52 3.21 4.53
N TYR A 128 2.55 2.39 4.63
CA TYR A 128 3.93 2.79 4.40
C TYR A 128 4.46 2.10 3.16
N SER A 129 5.10 2.86 2.29
CA SER A 129 5.81 2.34 1.12
C SER A 129 7.21 1.90 1.50
N VAL A 130 7.58 0.69 1.11
CA VAL A 130 8.94 0.19 1.21
C VAL A 130 9.54 0.18 -0.18
N GLN A 131 10.66 0.89 -0.35
CA GLN A 131 11.46 0.81 -1.55
C GLN A 131 12.65 -0.11 -1.29
N ASP A 132 12.79 -1.13 -2.12
CA ASP A 132 13.98 -1.98 -2.06
C ASP A 132 15.17 -1.25 -2.69
N ASN A 133 15.86 -0.45 -1.87
CA ASN A 133 17.10 0.23 -2.27
C ASN A 133 18.29 -0.74 -2.36
N SER A 134 18.06 -2.05 -2.38
CA SER A 134 19.14 -3.02 -2.55
C SER A 134 19.81 -2.80 -3.91
N VAL A 135 21.12 -2.56 -3.88
CA VAL A 135 21.92 -2.43 -5.10
C VAL A 135 21.87 -3.77 -5.83
N PRO A 136 21.41 -3.82 -7.09
CA PRO A 136 21.30 -5.08 -7.80
C PRO A 136 22.63 -5.83 -7.83
N ILE A 137 22.64 -7.11 -7.50
CA ILE A 137 23.85 -7.94 -7.41
C ILE A 137 24.69 -7.85 -8.69
N TRP A 138 24.04 -7.77 -9.87
CA TRP A 138 24.73 -7.62 -11.14
C TRP A 138 25.53 -6.31 -11.23
N LEU A 139 25.09 -5.22 -10.59
CA LEU A 139 25.82 -3.95 -10.57
C LEU A 139 27.06 -4.06 -9.68
N ILE A 140 26.96 -4.73 -8.53
CA ILE A 140 28.11 -5.03 -7.66
C ILE A 140 29.12 -5.86 -8.41
N LEU A 141 28.68 -6.90 -9.13
CA LEU A 141 29.54 -7.74 -9.96
C LEU A 141 30.19 -6.95 -11.11
N ALA A 142 29.45 -6.07 -11.77
CA ALA A 142 30.00 -5.23 -12.84
C ALA A 142 31.10 -4.29 -12.33
N ILE A 143 30.92 -3.68 -11.17
CA ILE A 143 31.93 -2.82 -10.53
C ILE A 143 33.18 -3.65 -10.15
N ALA A 144 32.99 -4.85 -9.59
CA ALA A 144 34.11 -5.74 -9.24
C ALA A 144 34.91 -6.15 -10.48
N VAL A 145 34.25 -6.54 -11.58
CA VAL A 145 34.92 -6.88 -12.86
C VAL A 145 35.67 -5.68 -13.44
N ALA A 146 35.07 -4.49 -13.43
CA ALA A 146 35.72 -3.28 -13.90
C ALA A 146 36.98 -2.95 -13.09
N ALA A 147 36.95 -3.11 -11.76
CA ALA A 147 38.09 -2.89 -10.89
C ALA A 147 39.25 -3.88 -11.18
N VAL A 148 38.94 -5.17 -11.42
CA VAL A 148 39.93 -6.17 -11.80
C VAL A 148 40.57 -5.86 -13.15
N LEU A 149 39.78 -5.46 -14.15
CA LEU A 149 40.29 -5.08 -15.47
C LEU A 149 41.21 -3.86 -15.38
N ALA A 150 40.84 -2.85 -14.63
CA ALA A 150 41.66 -1.67 -14.37
C ALA A 150 43.01 -2.03 -13.72
N ALA A 151 43.01 -2.90 -12.70
CA ALA A 151 44.22 -3.39 -12.06
C ALA A 151 45.14 -4.13 -13.04
N VAL A 152 44.60 -5.01 -13.89
CA VAL A 152 45.37 -5.73 -14.92
C VAL A 152 45.99 -4.76 -15.93
N LEU A 153 45.27 -3.72 -16.35
CA LEU A 153 45.79 -2.70 -17.27
C LEU A 153 46.94 -1.90 -16.64
N ILE A 154 46.83 -1.52 -15.38
CA ILE A 154 47.89 -0.81 -14.64
C ILE A 154 49.15 -1.69 -14.55
N ILE A 155 49.02 -2.97 -14.19
CA ILE A 155 50.14 -3.90 -14.12
C ILE A 155 50.81 -4.08 -15.49
N LYS A 156 50.03 -4.18 -16.58
CA LYS A 156 50.59 -4.27 -17.95
C LYS A 156 51.33 -2.98 -18.34
N ALA A 157 50.78 -1.82 -18.00
CA ALA A 157 51.40 -0.51 -18.31
C ALA A 157 52.73 -0.35 -17.58
N THR A 158 52.80 -0.69 -16.28
CA THR A 158 54.00 -0.59 -15.48
C THR A 158 55.10 -1.57 -15.96
N LYS A 159 54.72 -2.80 -16.36
CA LYS A 159 55.68 -3.77 -16.93
C LYS A 159 56.25 -3.28 -18.29
N ARG A 160 55.44 -2.63 -19.10
CA ARG A 160 55.91 -2.06 -20.41
C ARG A 160 56.85 -0.87 -20.18
N GLY A 161 56.56 -0.02 -19.21
CA GLY A 161 57.44 1.11 -18.84
C GLY A 161 58.84 0.62 -18.37
N LYS A 162 58.87 -0.40 -17.52
CA LYS A 162 60.15 -0.96 -17.05
C LYS A 162 61.01 -1.58 -18.18
N LYS A 163 60.40 -2.21 -19.20
CA LYS A 163 61.13 -2.77 -20.36
C LYS A 163 61.72 -1.65 -21.26
N ARG A 164 61.03 -0.50 -21.41
CA ARG A 164 61.52 0.62 -22.22
C ARG A 164 62.77 1.26 -21.58
N VAL A 165 62.71 1.50 -20.25
CA VAL A 165 63.84 2.09 -19.48
C VAL A 165 65.07 1.20 -19.52
N LYS A 166 64.93 -0.12 -19.53
CA LYS A 166 66.09 -1.05 -19.57
C LYS A 166 66.75 -1.04 -20.98
N LYS A 167 65.99 -0.86 -22.06
CA LYS A 167 66.50 -0.81 -23.44
C LYS A 167 67.20 0.51 -23.83
N GLN A 168 67.06 1.54 -23.03
CA GLN A 168 67.76 2.82 -23.23
C GLN A 168 69.07 2.93 -22.42
N ARG A 169 69.40 1.95 -21.58
CA ARG A 169 70.62 1.90 -20.76
C ARG A 169 71.71 0.93 -21.29
N GLU A 170 71.37 0.15 -22.35
CA GLU A 170 72.30 -0.68 -23.14
C GLU A 170 72.66 0.05 -24.44
#